data_1586a0d0f625c3f2eabeccf91ad9e3d9
#
_entry.id   1586a0d0f625c3f2eabeccf91ad9e3d9
#
_cell.length_a   1.000
_cell.length_b   1.000
_cell.length_c   1.000
_cell.angle_alpha   90.00
_cell.angle_beta   90.00
_cell.angle_gamma   90.00
#
_symmetry.space_group_name_H-M   'P 1'
#
loop_
_entity.id
_entity.type
_entity.pdbx_description
1 polymer ?
#
loop_
_entity_poly.entity_id
_entity_poly.type
_entity_poly.pdbx_seq_one_letter_code
_entity_poly.pdbx_strand_id
1 'polypeptide(L)'
;MRRRTFLKTLPLGVLAARLARAEGSAVAAAGAIRTYVLTLLDKPGLGPDFASFPFVNPDAPKGGEVALASIGTFDSFNGFIVRGTPAADLTRLYDTLLRADADEASTAYGHLAKTIELPADRSWVAFELRPEARFHDGQPLTAEDVAWTFDMLRTQGRPFYRAYYADVDKVVAESPARVVFHFRTGKNRELPQILGEMAVLPKHWWQGRAFDKPLTDPPLGSGPYRIDHVDFGRSIAYRRVPDYWAKDLPTSRGLNNFGVVRTEYFRDATVAFEAFKAGQIDFREENIAKQWATGYDFPAVKHGLVKQENLRHHLPTGMQGFAMNVRRDIFKDRRVRQAMDLAFDFQWCNKELFYNAYTRTNSYFSNSDLACSGIPQGDELKLLEPFREKLPAKLFAEEFRLPVTDGSGNNRENLLAALKLLKEAGWEVKSRKLADGSGRPFSFEILLDQPAFERVALPYVQWLAHLGVEARVRTVDPAQYQRLLDNFDYEMTVALFPESDSPGNEQVGYWNSAAARQPGSDNLIGVAEPVVDALVAQLIAAPDRAHLVSIAHALDRVLLWSWYVVPHWYLQSVRAAFWDRFGRPDKPVRTGLAFDSWWIEPRLAAATDAARRAGIE
;
A
#
# COMPACT_ATOMS: atom_id res chain seq x y z
N MET A 1 -3.22 18.53 10.90
CA MET A 1 -3.52 17.12 10.62
C MET A 1 -3.38 16.90 9.13
N ARG A 2 -2.19 16.56 8.66
CA ARG A 2 -2.03 16.14 7.27
C ARG A 2 -2.29 14.64 7.25
N ARG A 3 -3.53 14.25 7.00
CA ARG A 3 -3.78 12.93 6.51
C ARG A 3 -3.00 12.80 5.21
N ARG A 4 -2.06 11.88 5.20
CA ARG A 4 -1.69 11.26 3.94
C ARG A 4 -3.01 10.75 3.36
N THR A 5 -3.59 11.50 2.42
CA THR A 5 -4.50 10.89 1.49
C THR A 5 -3.66 9.77 0.90
N PHE A 6 -3.91 8.55 1.35
CA PHE A 6 -3.52 7.42 0.58
C PHE A 6 -4.16 7.67 -0.78
N LEU A 7 -3.38 8.18 -1.73
CA LEU A 7 -3.58 7.61 -3.03
C LEU A 7 -3.68 6.12 -2.72
N LYS A 8 -4.80 5.51 -3.00
CA LYS A 8 -4.89 4.06 -3.09
C LYS A 8 -3.91 3.70 -4.20
N THR A 9 -2.65 3.70 -3.83
CA THR A 9 -1.64 3.05 -4.62
C THR A 9 -2.05 1.60 -4.52
N LEU A 10 -2.54 1.08 -5.61
CA LEU A 10 -2.39 -0.34 -5.87
C LEU A 10 -1.01 -0.72 -5.35
N PRO A 11 -0.90 -1.80 -4.57
CA PRO A 11 0.38 -2.20 -4.02
C PRO A 11 1.35 -2.27 -5.20
N LEU A 12 2.41 -1.50 -5.11
CA LEU A 12 3.56 -1.60 -6.00
C LEU A 12 4.12 -3.00 -5.84
N GLY A 13 3.73 -3.84 -6.74
CA GLY A 13 4.27 -5.17 -6.87
C GLY A 13 5.59 -5.13 -7.60
N VAL A 14 6.50 -5.89 -7.16
CA VAL A 14 7.88 -5.99 -7.58
C VAL A 14 8.14 -7.19 -8.46
N LEU A 15 8.99 -7.02 -9.42
CA LEU A 15 9.22 -7.91 -10.55
C LEU A 15 10.51 -8.74 -10.54
N ALA A 16 10.36 -10.07 -10.63
CA ALA A 16 11.28 -10.94 -11.35
C ALA A 16 10.57 -11.56 -12.56
N ALA A 17 10.70 -10.97 -13.74
CA ALA A 17 10.02 -11.49 -14.90
C ALA A 17 10.77 -12.69 -15.50
N ARG A 18 10.15 -13.85 -15.48
CA ARG A 18 10.24 -14.77 -16.61
C ARG A 18 9.20 -14.33 -17.62
N LEU A 19 9.65 -13.90 -18.79
CA LEU A 19 8.79 -13.67 -19.92
C LEU A 19 8.14 -15.01 -20.29
N ALA A 20 6.86 -15.13 -19.97
CA ALA A 20 6.10 -16.27 -20.44
C ALA A 20 6.17 -16.28 -21.99
N ARG A 21 6.58 -17.39 -22.56
CA ARG A 21 6.30 -17.67 -23.97
C ARG A 21 4.79 -17.87 -24.08
N ALA A 22 4.08 -16.76 -24.28
CA ALA A 22 2.73 -16.87 -24.82
C ALA A 22 2.85 -17.47 -26.23
N GLU A 23 2.11 -18.51 -26.50
CA GLU A 23 1.93 -18.97 -27.88
C GLU A 23 1.43 -17.78 -28.70
N GLY A 24 2.26 -17.29 -29.60
CA GLY A 24 1.99 -16.07 -30.38
C GLY A 24 3.00 -14.94 -30.22
N SER A 25 4.02 -15.04 -29.35
CA SER A 25 5.07 -14.03 -29.26
C SER A 25 6.00 -14.09 -30.48
N ALA A 26 5.95 -13.08 -31.33
CA ALA A 26 6.94 -12.91 -32.39
C ALA A 26 8.26 -12.42 -31.76
N VAL A 27 9.37 -13.11 -32.02
CA VAL A 27 10.71 -12.64 -31.62
C VAL A 27 11.08 -11.51 -32.57
N ALA A 28 11.23 -10.29 -32.07
CA ALA A 28 11.70 -9.15 -32.85
C ALA A 28 13.18 -9.28 -33.17
N ALA A 29 13.64 -8.58 -34.21
CA ALA A 29 15.05 -8.51 -34.56
C ALA A 29 15.89 -8.09 -33.34
N ALA A 30 17.01 -8.80 -33.08
CA ALA A 30 17.91 -8.61 -31.95
C ALA A 30 17.50 -9.23 -30.60
N GLY A 31 16.64 -10.26 -30.56
CA GLY A 31 16.37 -11.00 -29.31
C GLY A 31 15.42 -10.33 -28.33
N ALA A 32 14.71 -9.27 -28.70
CA ALA A 32 13.66 -8.66 -27.88
C ALA A 32 12.37 -9.49 -27.97
N ILE A 33 11.68 -9.62 -26.82
CA ILE A 33 10.37 -10.25 -26.74
C ILE A 33 9.29 -9.18 -26.93
N ARG A 34 8.31 -9.51 -27.77
CA ARG A 34 7.12 -8.69 -28.00
C ARG A 34 5.94 -9.31 -27.26
N THR A 35 5.28 -8.53 -26.37
CA THR A 35 4.21 -9.02 -25.50
C THR A 35 3.09 -7.98 -25.34
N TYR A 36 1.94 -8.40 -24.84
CA TYR A 36 0.77 -7.58 -24.47
C TYR A 36 0.63 -7.38 -22.95
N VAL A 37 1.54 -7.96 -22.17
CA VAL A 37 1.45 -8.03 -20.71
C VAL A 37 2.84 -8.01 -20.10
N LEU A 38 2.98 -7.39 -18.94
CA LEU A 38 4.12 -7.58 -18.03
C LEU A 38 3.62 -8.32 -16.79
N THR A 39 4.29 -9.37 -16.42
CA THR A 39 3.97 -10.15 -15.23
C THR A 39 5.23 -10.65 -14.55
N LEU A 40 5.12 -10.88 -13.23
CA LEU A 40 6.11 -11.55 -12.40
C LEU A 40 5.86 -13.03 -12.23
N LEU A 41 4.65 -13.44 -12.52
CA LEU A 41 4.26 -14.83 -12.52
C LEU A 41 4.97 -15.55 -13.68
N ASP A 42 5.08 -16.87 -13.59
CA ASP A 42 5.67 -17.67 -14.66
C ASP A 42 4.95 -17.48 -16.00
N LYS A 43 3.65 -17.21 -15.95
CA LYS A 43 2.81 -16.86 -17.09
C LYS A 43 1.64 -15.97 -16.64
N PRO A 44 1.15 -15.07 -17.51
CA PRO A 44 -0.07 -14.31 -17.21
C PRO A 44 -1.29 -15.23 -17.14
N GLY A 45 -2.26 -14.89 -16.32
CA GLY A 45 -3.52 -15.62 -16.18
C GLY A 45 -4.42 -15.47 -17.38
N LEU A 46 -4.34 -14.32 -18.11
CA LEU A 46 -5.18 -14.03 -19.26
C LEU A 46 -4.36 -14.12 -20.56
N GLY A 47 -4.95 -14.74 -21.56
CA GLY A 47 -4.37 -14.81 -22.92
C GLY A 47 -4.51 -13.48 -23.70
N PRO A 48 -3.86 -13.34 -24.87
CA PRO A 48 -3.85 -12.09 -25.64
C PRO A 48 -5.23 -11.64 -26.12
N ASP A 49 -6.16 -12.57 -26.26
CA ASP A 49 -7.51 -12.34 -26.80
C ASP A 49 -8.59 -12.31 -25.68
N PHE A 50 -8.20 -12.02 -24.44
CA PHE A 50 -9.18 -11.94 -23.36
C PHE A 50 -10.20 -10.83 -23.62
N ALA A 51 -11.47 -11.06 -23.30
CA ALA A 51 -12.57 -10.15 -23.61
C ALA A 51 -12.82 -9.06 -22.55
N SER A 52 -12.51 -9.37 -21.29
CA SER A 52 -12.59 -8.48 -20.11
C SER A 52 -11.86 -9.13 -18.95
N PHE A 53 -11.58 -8.38 -17.90
CA PHE A 53 -11.11 -8.98 -16.66
C PHE A 53 -12.15 -9.94 -16.06
N PRO A 54 -11.74 -11.06 -15.43
CA PRO A 54 -12.67 -12.06 -14.88
C PRO A 54 -13.54 -11.56 -13.71
N PHE A 55 -13.10 -10.50 -13.03
CA PHE A 55 -13.77 -9.92 -11.88
C PHE A 55 -14.77 -8.80 -12.22
N VAL A 56 -15.09 -8.57 -13.49
CA VAL A 56 -16.06 -7.56 -13.89
C VAL A 56 -17.33 -8.21 -14.50
N ASN A 57 -18.42 -7.47 -14.51
CA ASN A 57 -19.54 -7.74 -15.39
C ASN A 57 -19.35 -6.91 -16.67
N PRO A 58 -19.02 -7.53 -17.82
CA PRO A 58 -18.78 -6.78 -19.06
C PRO A 58 -20.02 -6.03 -19.57
N ASP A 59 -21.22 -6.45 -19.17
CA ASP A 59 -22.50 -5.87 -19.54
C ASP A 59 -23.10 -5.00 -18.43
N ALA A 60 -22.29 -4.61 -17.43
CA ALA A 60 -22.72 -3.75 -16.33
C ALA A 60 -23.37 -2.46 -16.85
N PRO A 61 -24.56 -2.07 -16.35
CA PRO A 61 -25.22 -0.84 -16.73
C PRO A 61 -24.32 0.38 -16.51
N LYS A 62 -24.35 1.30 -17.45
CA LYS A 62 -23.58 2.56 -17.35
C LYS A 62 -24.51 3.69 -16.98
N GLY A 63 -24.16 4.46 -15.95
CA GLY A 63 -24.96 5.63 -15.53
C GLY A 63 -25.16 5.72 -14.04
N GLY A 64 -26.09 6.58 -13.63
CA GLY A 64 -26.34 6.91 -12.23
C GLY A 64 -25.22 7.73 -11.59
N GLU A 65 -25.44 8.14 -10.35
CA GLU A 65 -24.51 8.90 -9.55
C GLU A 65 -24.14 8.14 -8.29
N VAL A 66 -22.86 8.24 -7.91
CA VAL A 66 -22.36 7.77 -6.62
C VAL A 66 -21.74 8.94 -5.86
N ALA A 67 -22.11 9.07 -4.58
CA ALA A 67 -21.57 10.06 -3.65
C ALA A 67 -20.57 9.41 -2.70
N LEU A 68 -19.35 9.94 -2.68
CA LEU A 68 -18.24 9.51 -1.86
C LEU A 68 -17.82 10.61 -0.87
N ALA A 69 -17.08 10.26 0.18
CA ALA A 69 -16.57 11.19 1.16
C ALA A 69 -15.04 11.29 1.10
N SER A 70 -14.52 12.50 1.27
CA SER A 70 -13.12 12.75 1.57
C SER A 70 -13.00 13.61 2.84
N ILE A 71 -11.88 13.48 3.56
CA ILE A 71 -11.64 14.28 4.77
C ILE A 71 -10.62 15.38 4.46
N GLY A 72 -10.91 16.59 4.93
CA GLY A 72 -10.08 17.76 4.73
C GLY A 72 -10.64 18.69 3.65
N THR A 73 -9.78 19.13 2.74
CA THR A 73 -10.09 20.11 1.68
C THR A 73 -9.19 19.90 0.48
N PHE A 74 -9.43 20.62 -0.61
CA PHE A 74 -8.53 20.68 -1.76
C PHE A 74 -8.49 22.08 -2.36
N ASP A 75 -7.39 22.42 -3.02
CA ASP A 75 -7.17 23.71 -3.69
C ASP A 75 -6.49 23.56 -5.07
N SER A 76 -6.28 22.32 -5.53
CA SER A 76 -5.54 22.06 -6.76
C SER A 76 -6.02 20.82 -7.50
N PHE A 77 -5.98 20.86 -8.83
CA PHE A 77 -6.13 19.68 -9.71
C PHE A 77 -4.78 19.08 -10.13
N ASN A 78 -3.65 19.62 -9.65
CA ASN A 78 -2.34 19.04 -9.91
C ASN A 78 -1.93 18.10 -8.78
N GLY A 79 -2.14 16.80 -8.98
CA GLY A 79 -1.74 15.75 -8.03
C GLY A 79 -0.27 15.33 -8.13
N PHE A 80 0.46 15.83 -9.12
CA PHE A 80 1.83 15.38 -9.43
C PHE A 80 2.92 16.14 -8.69
N ILE A 81 2.59 17.24 -8.02
CA ILE A 81 3.54 18.12 -7.32
C ILE A 81 3.31 18.13 -5.80
N VAL A 82 4.27 18.70 -5.06
CA VAL A 82 4.19 18.79 -3.59
C VAL A 82 3.29 19.94 -3.15
N ARG A 83 3.25 21.04 -3.92
CA ARG A 83 2.51 22.26 -3.57
C ARG A 83 1.02 22.08 -3.79
N GLY A 84 0.22 22.68 -2.90
CA GLY A 84 -1.24 22.57 -2.91
C GLY A 84 -1.75 21.24 -2.35
N THR A 85 -3.06 21.20 -2.17
CA THR A 85 -3.79 20.00 -1.74
C THR A 85 -4.60 19.49 -2.92
N PRO A 86 -4.24 18.35 -3.54
CA PRO A 86 -4.93 17.87 -4.73
C PRO A 86 -6.33 17.38 -4.39
N ALA A 87 -7.24 17.56 -5.34
CA ALA A 87 -8.57 16.95 -5.26
C ALA A 87 -8.47 15.41 -5.23
N ALA A 88 -9.45 14.77 -4.63
CA ALA A 88 -9.58 13.31 -4.62
C ALA A 88 -9.84 12.79 -6.05
N ASP A 89 -9.43 11.56 -6.30
CA ASP A 89 -9.78 10.78 -7.51
C ASP A 89 -9.31 11.37 -8.87
N LEU A 90 -8.32 12.28 -8.89
CA LEU A 90 -7.78 12.87 -10.13
C LEU A 90 -7.22 11.83 -11.11
N THR A 91 -6.88 10.64 -10.64
CA THR A 91 -6.42 9.53 -11.49
C THR A 91 -7.45 9.08 -12.51
N ARG A 92 -8.75 9.33 -12.26
CA ARG A 92 -9.85 9.04 -13.21
C ARG A 92 -9.76 9.82 -14.52
N LEU A 93 -8.98 10.90 -14.53
CA LEU A 93 -8.83 11.78 -15.70
C LEU A 93 -7.86 11.23 -16.75
N TYR A 94 -6.98 10.31 -16.36
CA TYR A 94 -5.82 9.93 -17.18
C TYR A 94 -5.76 8.42 -17.40
N ASP A 95 -5.29 8.04 -18.58
CA ASP A 95 -4.90 6.67 -18.86
C ASP A 95 -3.41 6.45 -18.59
N THR A 96 -3.06 5.19 -18.41
CA THR A 96 -1.69 4.69 -18.22
C THR A 96 -1.28 3.80 -19.39
N LEU A 97 0.01 3.56 -19.58
CA LEU A 97 0.48 2.67 -20.64
C LEU A 97 -0.04 1.24 -20.44
N LEU A 98 -0.05 0.77 -19.18
CA LEU A 98 -0.54 -0.54 -18.79
C LEU A 98 -1.61 -0.38 -17.71
N ARG A 99 -2.51 -1.36 -17.60
CA ARG A 99 -3.49 -1.46 -16.51
C ARG A 99 -3.23 -2.72 -15.68
N ALA A 100 -3.04 -2.54 -14.39
CA ALA A 100 -2.89 -3.65 -13.45
C ALA A 100 -4.20 -4.46 -13.34
N ASP A 101 -4.07 -5.78 -13.16
CA ASP A 101 -5.19 -6.66 -12.84
C ASP A 101 -5.40 -6.67 -11.32
N ALA A 102 -6.64 -6.47 -10.87
CA ALA A 102 -6.98 -6.48 -9.44
C ALA A 102 -7.05 -7.91 -8.84
N ASP A 103 -7.12 -8.93 -9.69
CA ASP A 103 -7.21 -10.34 -9.30
C ASP A 103 -5.90 -11.10 -9.49
N GLU A 104 -4.97 -10.55 -10.28
CA GLU A 104 -3.69 -11.17 -10.60
C GLU A 104 -2.52 -10.33 -10.06
N ALA A 105 -1.78 -10.92 -9.12
CA ALA A 105 -0.65 -10.24 -8.50
C ALA A 105 0.41 -9.85 -9.52
N SER A 106 0.98 -8.65 -9.36
CA SER A 106 2.15 -8.20 -10.12
C SER A 106 2.04 -8.37 -11.64
N THR A 107 0.82 -8.22 -12.17
CA THR A 107 0.53 -8.35 -13.60
C THR A 107 -0.19 -7.12 -14.11
N ALA A 108 0.28 -6.58 -15.23
CA ALA A 108 -0.32 -5.42 -15.89
C ALA A 108 -0.42 -5.65 -17.41
N TYR A 109 -1.61 -5.44 -17.94
CA TYR A 109 -1.96 -5.64 -19.35
C TYR A 109 -1.89 -4.34 -20.14
N GLY A 110 -1.55 -4.43 -21.43
CA GLY A 110 -1.48 -3.28 -22.30
C GLY A 110 -2.79 -2.51 -22.37
N HIS A 111 -2.72 -1.21 -22.05
CA HIS A 111 -3.86 -0.29 -22.10
C HIS A 111 -3.65 0.77 -23.18
N LEU A 112 -2.99 1.91 -22.89
CA LEU A 112 -2.50 2.79 -23.96
C LEU A 112 -1.51 2.06 -24.87
N ALA A 113 -0.63 1.26 -24.29
CA ALA A 113 0.27 0.40 -25.05
C ALA A 113 -0.49 -0.80 -25.63
N LYS A 114 -0.45 -0.94 -26.95
CA LYS A 114 -0.93 -2.13 -27.64
C LYS A 114 0.05 -3.29 -27.51
N THR A 115 1.34 -2.97 -27.53
CA THR A 115 2.43 -3.93 -27.49
C THR A 115 3.59 -3.38 -26.67
N ILE A 116 4.27 -4.26 -25.99
CA ILE A 116 5.46 -3.99 -25.19
C ILE A 116 6.61 -4.79 -25.79
N GLU A 117 7.77 -4.18 -25.92
CA GLU A 117 8.99 -4.87 -26.34
C GLU A 117 10.06 -4.74 -25.27
N LEU A 118 10.70 -5.86 -24.93
CA LEU A 118 11.69 -5.95 -23.87
C LEU A 118 12.83 -6.90 -24.29
N PRO A 119 14.10 -6.46 -24.33
CA PRO A 119 15.21 -7.35 -24.62
C PRO A 119 15.55 -8.26 -23.45
N ALA A 120 16.25 -9.35 -23.70
CA ALA A 120 16.63 -10.33 -22.68
C ALA A 120 17.50 -9.73 -21.57
N ASP A 121 18.38 -8.75 -21.91
CA ASP A 121 19.23 -8.04 -20.97
C ASP A 121 18.53 -6.89 -20.24
N ARG A 122 17.27 -6.60 -20.61
CA ARG A 122 16.45 -5.52 -20.04
C ARG A 122 17.12 -4.15 -20.05
N SER A 123 17.93 -3.87 -21.05
CA SER A 123 18.58 -2.57 -21.20
C SER A 123 17.63 -1.46 -21.63
N TRP A 124 16.45 -1.81 -22.12
CA TRP A 124 15.38 -0.88 -22.51
C TRP A 124 14.00 -1.54 -22.46
N VAL A 125 12.94 -0.72 -22.49
CA VAL A 125 11.56 -1.13 -22.79
C VAL A 125 10.97 -0.19 -23.82
N ALA A 126 10.24 -0.74 -24.79
CA ALA A 126 9.46 0.05 -25.73
C ALA A 126 7.97 -0.24 -25.59
N PHE A 127 7.16 0.82 -25.72
CA PHE A 127 5.71 0.74 -25.76
C PHE A 127 5.22 1.23 -27.11
N GLU A 128 4.47 0.38 -27.81
CA GLU A 128 3.77 0.71 -29.04
C GLU A 128 2.35 1.15 -28.69
N LEU A 129 2.03 2.41 -28.92
CA LEU A 129 0.75 3.01 -28.54
C LEU A 129 -0.38 2.59 -29.49
N ARG A 130 -1.58 2.56 -28.98
CA ARG A 130 -2.79 2.34 -29.78
C ARG A 130 -3.09 3.56 -30.62
N PRO A 131 -3.33 3.42 -31.92
CA PRO A 131 -3.60 4.55 -32.82
C PRO A 131 -4.95 5.24 -32.53
N GLU A 132 -5.89 4.53 -31.87
CA GLU A 132 -7.18 5.05 -31.44
C GLU A 132 -7.13 5.91 -30.18
N ALA A 133 -6.01 5.91 -29.45
CA ALA A 133 -5.83 6.66 -28.20
C ALA A 133 -5.89 8.18 -28.44
N ARG A 134 -6.75 8.88 -27.70
CA ARG A 134 -6.94 10.33 -27.84
C ARG A 134 -7.31 10.97 -26.52
N PHE A 135 -7.02 12.24 -26.39
CA PHE A 135 -7.47 13.09 -25.31
C PHE A 135 -8.94 13.48 -25.48
N HIS A 136 -9.54 14.07 -24.43
CA HIS A 136 -10.96 14.48 -24.44
C HIS A 136 -11.30 15.57 -25.45
N ASP A 137 -10.32 16.30 -25.94
CA ASP A 137 -10.47 17.29 -27.02
C ASP A 137 -10.37 16.67 -28.44
N GLY A 138 -10.16 15.36 -28.50
CA GLY A 138 -10.06 14.61 -29.75
C GLY A 138 -8.65 14.54 -30.35
N GLN A 139 -7.67 15.24 -29.80
CA GLN A 139 -6.28 15.16 -30.28
C GLN A 139 -5.69 13.77 -29.98
N PRO A 140 -4.89 13.19 -30.89
CA PRO A 140 -4.27 11.89 -30.67
C PRO A 140 -3.27 11.97 -29.51
N LEU A 141 -3.22 10.90 -28.72
CA LEU A 141 -2.21 10.71 -27.69
C LEU A 141 -0.99 10.06 -28.33
N THR A 142 0.18 10.65 -28.17
CA THR A 142 1.40 10.27 -28.88
C THR A 142 2.55 9.91 -27.93
N ALA A 143 3.59 9.29 -28.48
CA ALA A 143 4.84 8.99 -27.78
C ALA A 143 5.54 10.26 -27.25
N GLU A 144 5.31 11.42 -27.89
CA GLU A 144 5.82 12.69 -27.36
C GLU A 144 5.14 13.11 -26.07
N ASP A 145 3.83 12.83 -25.91
CA ASP A 145 3.12 13.09 -24.65
C ASP A 145 3.67 12.22 -23.52
N VAL A 146 3.96 10.94 -23.82
CA VAL A 146 4.58 10.01 -22.87
C VAL A 146 5.98 10.48 -22.45
N ALA A 147 6.84 10.81 -23.41
CA ALA A 147 8.20 11.27 -23.12
C ALA A 147 8.21 12.59 -22.35
N TRP A 148 7.36 13.54 -22.75
CA TRP A 148 7.21 14.81 -22.06
C TRP A 148 6.69 14.63 -20.63
N THR A 149 5.69 13.77 -20.42
CA THR A 149 5.16 13.47 -19.09
C THR A 149 6.23 12.93 -18.18
N PHE A 150 7.01 11.94 -18.66
CA PHE A 150 8.11 11.36 -17.91
C PHE A 150 9.12 12.45 -17.48
N ASP A 151 9.52 13.34 -18.38
CA ASP A 151 10.48 14.39 -18.08
C ASP A 151 9.91 15.40 -17.06
N MET A 152 8.63 15.76 -17.16
CA MET A 152 7.98 16.66 -16.20
C MET A 152 7.90 16.01 -14.81
N LEU A 153 7.49 14.76 -14.71
CA LEU A 153 7.41 14.05 -13.44
C LEU A 153 8.79 13.91 -12.79
N ARG A 154 9.81 13.55 -13.56
CA ARG A 154 11.18 13.39 -13.07
C ARG A 154 11.81 14.72 -12.61
N THR A 155 11.54 15.81 -13.31
CA THR A 155 12.21 17.11 -13.07
C THR A 155 11.44 18.03 -12.15
N GLN A 156 10.12 18.08 -12.24
CA GLN A 156 9.26 19.02 -11.54
C GLN A 156 8.21 18.34 -10.64
N GLY A 157 8.04 17.03 -10.77
CA GLY A 157 7.12 16.25 -9.95
C GLY A 157 7.58 16.06 -8.51
N ARG A 158 6.78 15.34 -7.74
CA ARG A 158 7.11 14.95 -6.36
C ARG A 158 8.44 14.21 -6.30
N PRO A 159 9.22 14.35 -5.22
CA PRO A 159 10.54 13.71 -5.09
C PRO A 159 10.56 12.20 -5.37
N PHE A 160 9.48 11.49 -5.03
CA PHE A 160 9.40 10.04 -5.25
C PHE A 160 9.52 9.66 -6.74
N TYR A 161 9.03 10.46 -7.69
CA TYR A 161 9.20 10.19 -9.12
C TYR A 161 10.67 10.13 -9.52
N ARG A 162 11.49 10.98 -8.92
CA ARG A 162 12.93 11.01 -9.16
C ARG A 162 13.60 9.73 -8.71
N ALA A 163 13.20 9.20 -7.55
CA ALA A 163 13.71 7.93 -7.03
C ALA A 163 13.21 6.74 -7.88
N TYR A 164 11.93 6.70 -8.21
CA TYR A 164 11.32 5.64 -9.01
C TYR A 164 11.91 5.52 -10.42
N TYR A 165 12.22 6.66 -11.04
CA TYR A 165 12.76 6.72 -12.41
C TYR A 165 14.28 6.84 -12.45
N ALA A 166 14.97 6.65 -11.32
CA ALA A 166 16.42 6.87 -11.22
C ALA A 166 17.24 6.03 -12.22
N ASP A 167 16.80 4.81 -12.49
CA ASP A 167 17.47 3.88 -13.41
C ASP A 167 17.15 4.14 -14.90
N VAL A 168 16.24 5.08 -15.22
CA VAL A 168 16.03 5.50 -16.60
C VAL A 168 17.15 6.47 -17.00
N ASP A 169 17.87 6.12 -18.05
CA ASP A 169 18.89 6.99 -18.65
C ASP A 169 18.23 8.07 -19.52
N LYS A 170 17.47 7.63 -20.52
CA LYS A 170 16.75 8.51 -21.45
C LYS A 170 15.45 7.89 -21.93
N VAL A 171 14.53 8.76 -22.37
CA VAL A 171 13.30 8.41 -23.07
C VAL A 171 13.34 8.99 -24.49
N VAL A 172 12.89 8.22 -25.47
CA VAL A 172 12.90 8.61 -26.88
C VAL A 172 11.54 8.28 -27.51
N ALA A 173 10.88 9.28 -28.08
CA ALA A 173 9.75 9.08 -28.99
C ALA A 173 10.32 8.80 -30.40
N GLU A 174 10.41 7.53 -30.76
CA GLU A 174 10.98 7.11 -32.08
C GLU A 174 9.99 7.39 -33.22
N SER A 175 8.71 7.36 -32.93
CA SER A 175 7.62 7.71 -33.84
C SER A 175 6.42 8.23 -33.01
N PRO A 176 5.37 8.76 -33.63
CA PRO A 176 4.16 9.14 -32.88
C PRO A 176 3.54 8.01 -32.07
N ALA A 177 3.72 6.75 -32.47
CA ALA A 177 3.15 5.58 -31.82
C ALA A 177 4.16 4.79 -30.97
N ARG A 178 5.46 5.12 -30.99
CA ARG A 178 6.48 4.31 -30.31
C ARG A 178 7.35 5.15 -29.39
N VAL A 179 7.37 4.80 -28.11
CA VAL A 179 8.24 5.38 -27.08
C VAL A 179 9.17 4.31 -26.52
N VAL A 180 10.45 4.66 -26.37
CA VAL A 180 11.50 3.76 -25.84
C VAL A 180 12.15 4.39 -24.61
N PHE A 181 12.18 3.65 -23.52
CA PHE A 181 12.89 4.00 -22.29
C PHE A 181 14.17 3.18 -22.21
N HIS A 182 15.32 3.83 -22.22
CA HIS A 182 16.63 3.21 -22.05
C HIS A 182 17.04 3.24 -20.59
N PHE A 183 17.60 2.15 -20.10
CA PHE A 183 17.97 2.00 -18.68
C PHE A 183 19.48 2.10 -18.50
N ARG A 184 19.89 2.65 -17.35
CA ARG A 184 21.31 2.70 -16.94
C ARG A 184 21.86 1.30 -16.65
N THR A 185 21.01 0.44 -16.09
CA THR A 185 21.32 -0.96 -15.82
C THR A 185 20.08 -1.81 -16.09
N GLY A 186 20.25 -3.05 -16.53
CA GLY A 186 19.16 -4.02 -16.69
C GLY A 186 18.74 -4.71 -15.36
N LYS A 187 19.20 -4.20 -14.20
CA LYS A 187 19.00 -4.85 -12.90
C LYS A 187 17.65 -4.54 -12.27
N ASN A 188 17.10 -3.36 -12.53
CA ASN A 188 15.79 -2.98 -12.01
C ASN A 188 14.69 -3.63 -12.85
N ARG A 189 14.18 -4.76 -12.37
CA ARG A 189 13.21 -5.58 -13.09
C ARG A 189 11.80 -5.01 -13.09
N GLU A 190 11.50 -4.14 -12.14
CA GLU A 190 10.20 -3.49 -11.95
C GLU A 190 10.00 -2.30 -12.88
N LEU A 191 11.09 -1.70 -13.30
CA LEU A 191 11.07 -0.42 -13.99
C LEU A 191 10.14 -0.41 -15.22
N PRO A 192 10.07 -1.46 -16.06
CA PRO A 192 9.11 -1.51 -17.16
C PRO A 192 7.65 -1.39 -16.70
N GLN A 193 7.28 -2.02 -15.58
CA GLN A 193 5.93 -1.94 -15.03
C GLN A 193 5.67 -0.59 -14.37
N ILE A 194 6.61 -0.09 -13.59
CA ILE A 194 6.55 1.26 -12.99
C ILE A 194 6.30 2.33 -14.06
N LEU A 195 6.99 2.22 -15.20
CA LEU A 195 6.76 3.10 -16.35
C LEU A 195 5.38 2.88 -16.97
N GLY A 196 4.91 1.63 -16.97
CA GLY A 196 3.58 1.27 -17.46
C GLY A 196 2.44 1.89 -16.66
N GLU A 197 2.64 2.16 -15.37
CA GLU A 197 1.66 2.77 -14.46
C GLU A 197 1.64 4.31 -14.53
N MET A 198 2.53 4.91 -15.29
CA MET A 198 2.62 6.36 -15.43
C MET A 198 1.38 6.91 -16.14
N ALA A 199 0.67 7.83 -15.49
CA ALA A 199 -0.41 8.59 -16.12
C ALA A 199 0.15 9.47 -17.25
N VAL A 200 -0.44 9.40 -18.44
CA VAL A 200 0.03 10.18 -19.60
C VAL A 200 -0.72 11.49 -19.72
N LEU A 201 0.00 12.58 -19.76
CA LEU A 201 -0.52 13.94 -19.74
C LEU A 201 -0.44 14.61 -21.12
N PRO A 202 -1.41 15.46 -21.51
CA PRO A 202 -1.44 16.14 -22.79
C PRO A 202 -0.40 17.27 -22.87
N LYS A 203 0.72 17.06 -23.52
CA LYS A 203 1.79 18.05 -23.69
C LYS A 203 1.26 19.38 -24.23
N HIS A 204 0.37 19.34 -25.23
CA HIS A 204 -0.19 20.53 -25.86
C HIS A 204 -1.03 21.38 -24.89
N TRP A 205 -1.78 20.74 -23.98
CA TRP A 205 -2.59 21.46 -22.99
C TRP A 205 -1.72 22.12 -21.92
N TRP A 206 -0.58 21.51 -21.57
CA TRP A 206 0.34 22.04 -20.59
C TRP A 206 1.25 23.17 -21.13
N GLN A 207 1.29 23.37 -22.45
CA GLN A 207 2.06 24.47 -23.03
C GLN A 207 1.64 25.82 -22.48
N GLY A 208 2.60 26.58 -21.93
CA GLY A 208 2.35 27.87 -21.31
C GLY A 208 1.83 27.81 -19.87
N ARG A 209 1.63 26.61 -19.30
CA ARG A 209 1.26 26.39 -17.89
C ARG A 209 2.47 25.94 -17.07
N ALA A 210 2.60 26.47 -15.85
CA ALA A 210 3.67 26.08 -14.94
C ALA A 210 3.32 24.73 -14.26
N PHE A 211 4.08 23.68 -14.58
CA PHE A 211 3.82 22.34 -14.06
C PHE A 211 4.05 22.25 -12.53
N ASP A 212 4.97 23.01 -11.99
CA ASP A 212 5.36 23.03 -10.56
C ASP A 212 4.41 23.83 -9.64
N LYS A 213 3.26 24.28 -10.18
CA LYS A 213 2.28 25.10 -9.43
C LYS A 213 0.95 24.38 -9.26
N PRO A 214 0.19 24.71 -8.18
CA PRO A 214 -1.20 24.32 -8.06
C PRO A 214 -2.00 24.73 -9.30
N LEU A 215 -2.94 23.89 -9.68
CA LEU A 215 -3.77 24.06 -10.86
C LEU A 215 -5.23 24.21 -10.44
N THR A 216 -5.91 25.25 -10.90
CA THR A 216 -7.33 25.51 -10.63
C THR A 216 -8.21 25.34 -11.88
N ASP A 217 -7.62 25.36 -13.06
CA ASP A 217 -8.33 25.02 -14.28
C ASP A 217 -8.51 23.50 -14.39
N PRO A 218 -9.71 22.99 -14.76
CA PRO A 218 -9.92 21.58 -15.00
C PRO A 218 -8.94 21.04 -16.06
N PRO A 219 -8.08 20.08 -15.71
CA PRO A 219 -7.10 19.55 -16.65
C PRO A 219 -7.75 18.71 -17.73
N LEU A 220 -7.19 18.78 -18.94
CA LEU A 220 -7.50 17.88 -20.03
C LEU A 220 -6.93 16.49 -19.72
N GLY A 221 -7.70 15.46 -19.96
CA GLY A 221 -7.29 14.07 -19.78
C GLY A 221 -7.62 13.20 -20.98
N SER A 222 -7.30 11.91 -20.88
CA SER A 222 -7.64 10.86 -21.84
C SER A 222 -8.55 9.78 -21.22
N GLY A 223 -8.69 9.79 -19.90
CA GLY A 223 -9.31 8.75 -19.09
C GLY A 223 -10.84 8.66 -19.20
N PRO A 224 -11.44 7.71 -18.47
CA PRO A 224 -12.88 7.44 -18.55
C PRO A 224 -13.77 8.55 -17.98
N TYR A 225 -13.20 9.52 -17.25
CA TYR A 225 -13.92 10.64 -16.65
C TYR A 225 -13.26 11.97 -16.95
N ARG A 226 -14.06 13.04 -16.87
CA ARG A 226 -13.61 14.44 -16.86
C ARG A 226 -14.27 15.17 -15.70
N ILE A 227 -13.66 16.25 -15.21
CA ILE A 227 -14.25 17.12 -14.19
C ILE A 227 -15.52 17.73 -14.78
N ASP A 228 -16.63 17.66 -14.04
CA ASP A 228 -17.95 18.17 -14.40
C ASP A 228 -18.31 19.41 -13.59
N HIS A 229 -18.18 19.31 -12.26
CA HIS A 229 -18.49 20.40 -11.34
C HIS A 229 -17.50 20.45 -10.20
N VAL A 230 -17.21 21.67 -9.72
CA VAL A 230 -16.30 21.92 -8.61
C VAL A 230 -16.84 23.02 -7.70
N ASP A 231 -16.84 22.75 -6.40
CA ASP A 231 -16.90 23.75 -5.34
C ASP A 231 -15.61 23.59 -4.51
N PHE A 232 -14.64 24.48 -4.73
CA PHE A 232 -13.30 24.33 -4.15
C PHE A 232 -13.32 24.17 -2.64
N GLY A 233 -12.63 23.14 -2.19
CA GLY A 233 -12.54 22.77 -0.79
C GLY A 233 -13.76 22.03 -0.24
N ARG A 234 -14.86 21.91 -1.00
CA ARG A 234 -16.13 21.32 -0.56
C ARG A 234 -16.57 20.11 -1.36
N SER A 235 -16.56 20.21 -2.70
CA SER A 235 -16.97 19.07 -3.52
C SER A 235 -16.34 19.08 -4.90
N ILE A 236 -16.20 17.89 -5.49
CA ILE A 236 -15.81 17.69 -6.88
C ILE A 236 -16.63 16.57 -7.50
N ALA A 237 -17.09 16.76 -8.72
CA ALA A 237 -17.82 15.75 -9.49
C ALA A 237 -17.11 15.43 -10.80
N TYR A 238 -17.01 14.14 -11.09
CA TYR A 238 -16.44 13.60 -12.32
C TYR A 238 -17.55 12.98 -13.15
N ARG A 239 -17.69 13.40 -14.40
CA ARG A 239 -18.66 12.85 -15.35
C ARG A 239 -17.99 11.87 -16.28
N ARG A 240 -18.59 10.70 -16.46
CA ARG A 240 -18.14 9.68 -17.40
C ARG A 240 -18.17 10.23 -18.83
N VAL A 241 -17.12 9.93 -19.59
CA VAL A 241 -16.97 10.30 -21.00
C VAL A 241 -17.68 9.24 -21.86
N PRO A 242 -18.79 9.58 -22.56
CA PRO A 242 -19.57 8.58 -23.31
C PRO A 242 -18.83 7.94 -24.48
N ASP A 243 -17.96 8.73 -25.14
CA ASP A 243 -17.14 8.33 -26.28
C ASP A 243 -15.67 8.06 -25.90
N TYR A 244 -15.46 7.66 -24.65
CA TYR A 244 -14.13 7.27 -24.16
C TYR A 244 -13.49 6.28 -25.13
N TRP A 245 -12.30 6.60 -25.59
CA TRP A 245 -11.61 5.86 -26.67
C TRP A 245 -11.37 4.39 -26.32
N ALA A 246 -11.10 4.08 -25.05
CA ALA A 246 -10.79 2.73 -24.58
C ALA A 246 -11.99 1.95 -24.03
N LYS A 247 -13.23 2.46 -24.17
CA LYS A 247 -14.43 1.86 -23.54
C LYS A 247 -14.67 0.38 -23.88
N ASP A 248 -14.27 -0.03 -25.09
CA ASP A 248 -14.47 -1.38 -25.61
C ASP A 248 -13.21 -2.27 -25.47
N LEU A 249 -12.11 -1.72 -24.94
CA LEU A 249 -10.92 -2.51 -24.68
C LEU A 249 -11.14 -3.53 -23.56
N PRO A 250 -10.54 -4.73 -23.65
CA PRO A 250 -10.63 -5.74 -22.59
C PRO A 250 -10.24 -5.21 -21.20
N THR A 251 -9.29 -4.30 -21.13
CA THR A 251 -8.81 -3.65 -19.91
C THR A 251 -9.76 -2.58 -19.35
N SER A 252 -10.83 -2.22 -20.05
CA SER A 252 -11.80 -1.19 -19.63
C SER A 252 -13.24 -1.71 -19.54
N ARG A 253 -13.53 -2.78 -20.26
CA ARG A 253 -14.88 -3.33 -20.35
C ARG A 253 -15.37 -3.80 -18.99
N GLY A 254 -16.56 -3.40 -18.59
CA GLY A 254 -17.14 -3.70 -17.26
C GLY A 254 -16.62 -2.84 -16.11
N LEU A 255 -15.73 -1.87 -16.38
CA LEU A 255 -15.21 -0.90 -15.41
C LEU A 255 -15.77 0.50 -15.64
N ASN A 256 -15.63 1.39 -14.64
CA ASN A 256 -16.03 2.80 -14.73
C ASN A 256 -17.51 2.96 -15.11
N ASN A 257 -18.39 2.30 -14.36
CA ASN A 257 -19.81 2.17 -14.71
C ASN A 257 -20.65 3.36 -14.26
N PHE A 258 -20.22 4.12 -13.24
CA PHE A 258 -20.97 5.27 -12.73
C PHE A 258 -20.98 6.41 -13.76
N GLY A 259 -22.13 7.04 -13.95
CA GLY A 259 -22.29 8.20 -14.82
C GLY A 259 -21.64 9.45 -14.22
N VAL A 260 -21.79 9.62 -12.91
CA VAL A 260 -21.17 10.68 -12.13
C VAL A 260 -20.58 10.07 -10.85
N VAL A 261 -19.34 10.46 -10.55
CA VAL A 261 -18.69 10.19 -9.26
C VAL A 261 -18.51 11.54 -8.57
N ARG A 262 -19.22 11.75 -7.46
CA ARG A 262 -19.16 12.98 -6.69
C ARG A 262 -18.49 12.72 -5.35
N THR A 263 -17.49 13.52 -5.00
CA THR A 263 -16.78 13.47 -3.73
C THR A 263 -17.05 14.73 -2.93
N GLU A 264 -17.64 14.55 -1.74
CA GLU A 264 -17.90 15.60 -0.75
C GLU A 264 -16.77 15.63 0.30
N TYR A 265 -16.34 16.82 0.69
CA TYR A 265 -15.29 17.01 1.67
C TYR A 265 -15.85 17.37 3.03
N PHE A 266 -15.40 16.64 4.05
CA PHE A 266 -15.83 16.82 5.43
C PHE A 266 -14.64 17.19 6.32
N ARG A 267 -14.90 17.98 7.36
CA ARG A 267 -13.88 18.38 8.31
C ARG A 267 -13.20 17.18 8.99
N ASP A 268 -13.99 16.18 9.37
CA ASP A 268 -13.53 15.00 10.08
C ASP A 268 -14.40 13.75 9.76
N ALA A 269 -13.90 12.59 10.19
CA ALA A 269 -14.55 11.30 9.93
C ALA A 269 -15.92 11.14 10.63
N THR A 270 -16.15 11.85 11.74
CA THR A 270 -17.43 11.79 12.47
C THR A 270 -18.50 12.48 11.66
N VAL A 271 -18.22 13.69 11.15
CA VAL A 271 -19.15 14.43 10.29
C VAL A 271 -19.44 13.65 9.01
N ALA A 272 -18.41 13.06 8.38
CA ALA A 272 -18.60 12.21 7.21
C ALA A 272 -19.46 10.97 7.50
N PHE A 273 -19.38 10.42 8.70
CA PHE A 273 -20.23 9.30 9.11
C PHE A 273 -21.69 9.72 9.30
N GLU A 274 -21.94 10.88 9.92
CA GLU A 274 -23.30 11.41 10.04
C GLU A 274 -23.90 11.71 8.65
N ALA A 275 -23.11 12.24 7.72
CA ALA A 275 -23.54 12.44 6.32
C ALA A 275 -23.85 11.10 5.61
N PHE A 276 -23.11 10.03 5.91
CA PHE A 276 -23.41 8.69 5.39
C PHE A 276 -24.74 8.17 5.96
N LYS A 277 -25.00 8.34 7.26
CA LYS A 277 -26.29 7.95 7.86
C LYS A 277 -27.46 8.72 7.25
N ALA A 278 -27.27 10.02 7.02
CA ALA A 278 -28.24 10.90 6.37
C ALA A 278 -28.38 10.65 4.83
N GLY A 279 -27.75 9.61 4.29
CA GLY A 279 -27.87 9.27 2.88
C GLY A 279 -27.23 10.25 1.91
N GLN A 280 -26.39 11.18 2.38
CA GLN A 280 -25.66 12.12 1.51
C GLN A 280 -24.45 11.45 0.85
N ILE A 281 -23.94 10.37 1.46
CA ILE A 281 -22.83 9.55 0.99
C ILE A 281 -23.34 8.12 0.77
N ASP A 282 -22.97 7.52 -0.34
CA ASP A 282 -23.47 6.20 -0.74
C ASP A 282 -22.58 5.04 -0.30
N PHE A 283 -21.27 5.27 -0.22
CA PHE A 283 -20.27 4.24 0.06
C PHE A 283 -19.15 4.78 0.97
N ARG A 284 -18.66 3.95 1.87
CA ARG A 284 -17.48 4.24 2.69
C ARG A 284 -16.70 2.99 3.06
N GLU A 285 -15.40 3.13 3.17
CA GLU A 285 -14.53 2.17 3.85
C GLU A 285 -14.36 2.59 5.30
N GLU A 286 -14.67 1.68 6.24
CA GLU A 286 -14.63 2.00 7.66
C GLU A 286 -13.33 1.53 8.31
N ASN A 287 -12.52 2.49 8.72
CA ASN A 287 -11.22 2.22 9.35
C ASN A 287 -11.26 2.23 10.88
N ILE A 288 -12.37 2.67 11.49
CA ILE A 288 -12.50 2.81 12.93
C ILE A 288 -13.23 1.59 13.51
N ALA A 289 -12.50 0.72 14.24
CA ALA A 289 -13.05 -0.52 14.79
C ALA A 289 -14.28 -0.29 15.68
N LYS A 290 -14.24 0.72 16.56
CA LYS A 290 -15.38 1.09 17.38
C LYS A 290 -16.61 1.47 16.55
N GLN A 291 -16.41 2.29 15.53
CA GLN A 291 -17.50 2.75 14.67
C GLN A 291 -18.10 1.57 13.88
N TRP A 292 -17.25 0.68 13.34
CA TRP A 292 -17.70 -0.55 12.69
C TRP A 292 -18.54 -1.45 13.61
N ALA A 293 -18.11 -1.62 14.86
CA ALA A 293 -18.77 -2.51 15.81
C ALA A 293 -20.06 -1.94 16.41
N THR A 294 -20.15 -0.61 16.60
CA THR A 294 -21.23 0.00 17.39
C THR A 294 -21.94 1.17 16.72
N GLY A 295 -21.42 1.70 15.62
CA GLY A 295 -21.95 2.89 14.98
C GLY A 295 -23.09 2.63 13.97
N TYR A 296 -23.21 1.41 13.48
CA TYR A 296 -24.16 1.04 12.44
C TYR A 296 -25.49 0.50 13.01
N ASP A 297 -25.99 1.14 14.06
CA ASP A 297 -27.29 0.83 14.70
C ASP A 297 -28.28 1.99 14.45
N PHE A 298 -28.64 2.23 13.20
CA PHE A 298 -29.58 3.28 12.81
C PHE A 298 -30.67 2.70 11.88
N PRO A 299 -31.80 3.43 11.68
CA PRO A 299 -32.98 2.89 10.99
C PRO A 299 -32.68 2.28 9.63
N ALA A 300 -31.89 2.92 8.78
CA ALA A 300 -31.61 2.40 7.44
C ALA A 300 -30.89 1.04 7.45
N VAL A 301 -30.03 0.77 8.44
CA VAL A 301 -29.40 -0.55 8.62
C VAL A 301 -30.47 -1.58 9.05
N LYS A 302 -31.32 -1.23 10.01
CA LYS A 302 -32.39 -2.12 10.51
C LYS A 302 -33.39 -2.48 9.42
N HIS A 303 -33.65 -1.57 8.50
CA HIS A 303 -34.50 -1.80 7.32
C HIS A 303 -33.79 -2.47 6.15
N GLY A 304 -32.50 -2.83 6.29
CA GLY A 304 -31.71 -3.49 5.24
C GLY A 304 -31.35 -2.59 4.05
N LEU A 305 -31.52 -1.27 4.19
CA LEU A 305 -31.16 -0.26 3.18
C LEU A 305 -29.67 0.08 3.17
N VAL A 306 -28.98 -0.21 4.26
CA VAL A 306 -27.53 -0.08 4.37
C VAL A 306 -26.95 -1.45 4.66
N LYS A 307 -25.92 -1.80 3.93
CA LYS A 307 -25.16 -3.04 4.08
C LYS A 307 -23.82 -2.76 4.77
N GLN A 308 -23.39 -3.69 5.63
CA GLN A 308 -22.06 -3.77 6.21
C GLN A 308 -21.43 -5.09 5.78
N GLU A 309 -20.29 -5.04 5.12
CA GLU A 309 -19.60 -6.24 4.63
C GLU A 309 -18.10 -6.19 4.91
N ASN A 310 -17.56 -7.35 5.25
CA ASN A 310 -16.12 -7.58 5.31
C ASN A 310 -15.69 -8.26 4.02
N LEU A 311 -15.15 -7.48 3.08
CA LEU A 311 -14.69 -7.98 1.79
C LEU A 311 -13.26 -8.48 1.95
N ARG A 312 -13.08 -9.81 1.99
CA ARG A 312 -11.77 -10.43 2.22
C ARG A 312 -10.81 -10.11 1.10
N HIS A 313 -9.58 -9.77 1.45
CA HIS A 313 -8.46 -9.57 0.54
C HIS A 313 -7.30 -10.54 0.83
N HIS A 314 -6.44 -10.71 -0.17
CA HIS A 314 -5.24 -11.54 -0.12
C HIS A 314 -3.97 -10.71 -0.40
N LEU A 315 -4.00 -9.42 -0.03
CA LEU A 315 -2.85 -8.54 -0.17
C LEU A 315 -1.93 -8.68 1.03
N PRO A 316 -0.60 -8.62 0.84
CA PRO A 316 0.32 -8.48 1.95
C PRO A 316 -0.03 -7.25 2.79
N THR A 317 -0.03 -7.39 4.11
CA THR A 317 -0.43 -6.30 5.01
C THR A 317 0.77 -5.55 5.59
N GLY A 318 1.97 -6.07 5.40
CA GLY A 318 3.18 -5.52 5.98
C GLY A 318 3.27 -5.69 7.49
N MET A 319 4.25 -5.00 8.11
CA MET A 319 4.47 -4.98 9.54
C MET A 319 4.18 -3.60 10.10
N GLN A 320 3.20 -3.51 11.01
CA GLN A 320 3.02 -2.36 11.88
C GLN A 320 3.35 -2.76 13.32
N GLY A 321 4.05 -1.92 14.05
CA GLY A 321 4.37 -2.19 15.45
C GLY A 321 5.13 -1.08 16.13
N PHE A 322 5.42 -1.29 17.42
CA PHE A 322 6.39 -0.44 18.12
C PHE A 322 7.79 -0.84 17.67
N ALA A 323 8.39 -0.03 16.81
CA ALA A 323 9.76 -0.23 16.32
C ALA A 323 10.79 0.29 17.34
N MET A 324 11.73 -0.57 17.71
CA MET A 324 12.81 -0.26 18.64
C MET A 324 14.02 0.23 17.86
N ASN A 325 14.48 1.45 18.15
CA ASN A 325 15.66 2.02 17.51
C ASN A 325 16.92 1.35 18.08
N VAL A 326 17.49 0.37 17.37
CA VAL A 326 18.68 -0.36 17.81
C VAL A 326 19.98 0.46 17.76
N ARG A 327 19.94 1.71 17.30
CA ARG A 327 21.02 2.68 17.47
C ARG A 327 21.17 3.08 18.94
N ARG A 328 20.10 2.95 19.73
CA ARG A 328 20.09 3.20 21.18
C ARG A 328 20.59 1.97 21.92
N ASP A 329 21.55 2.15 22.84
CA ASP A 329 22.21 1.05 23.55
C ASP A 329 21.26 0.10 24.25
N ILE A 330 20.15 0.63 24.80
CA ILE A 330 19.14 -0.17 25.52
C ILE A 330 18.46 -1.21 24.63
N PHE A 331 18.40 -1.01 23.30
CA PHE A 331 17.76 -1.92 22.35
C PHE A 331 18.71 -2.72 21.48
N LYS A 332 20.03 -2.64 21.71
CA LYS A 332 21.03 -3.43 20.95
C LYS A 332 20.92 -4.93 21.21
N ASP A 333 20.67 -5.32 22.46
CA ASP A 333 20.53 -6.73 22.81
C ASP A 333 19.17 -7.29 22.41
N ARG A 334 19.18 -8.35 21.61
CA ARG A 334 17.96 -9.02 21.14
C ARG A 334 17.09 -9.56 22.27
N ARG A 335 17.68 -10.01 23.39
CA ARG A 335 16.94 -10.51 24.56
C ARG A 335 16.10 -9.41 25.19
N VAL A 336 16.61 -8.17 25.20
CA VAL A 336 15.85 -6.99 25.63
C VAL A 336 14.67 -6.75 24.71
N ARG A 337 14.88 -6.79 23.38
CA ARG A 337 13.79 -6.59 22.41
C ARG A 337 12.70 -7.65 22.54
N GLN A 338 13.10 -8.92 22.72
CA GLN A 338 12.15 -10.01 22.98
C GLN A 338 11.37 -9.79 24.29
N ALA A 339 12.03 -9.28 25.34
CA ALA A 339 11.35 -8.97 26.60
C ALA A 339 10.31 -7.85 26.44
N MET A 340 10.56 -6.86 25.57
CA MET A 340 9.58 -5.81 25.24
C MET A 340 8.35 -6.39 24.54
N ASP A 341 8.52 -7.34 23.62
CA ASP A 341 7.38 -8.00 22.95
C ASP A 341 6.57 -8.87 23.91
N LEU A 342 7.22 -9.61 24.81
CA LEU A 342 6.57 -10.40 25.85
C LEU A 342 5.70 -9.56 26.80
N ALA A 343 6.02 -8.28 26.99
CA ALA A 343 5.24 -7.39 27.82
C ALA A 343 3.95 -6.90 27.16
N PHE A 344 3.82 -7.00 25.83
CA PHE A 344 2.67 -6.49 25.08
C PHE A 344 1.52 -7.49 25.05
N ASP A 345 0.37 -7.15 25.64
CA ASP A 345 -0.84 -7.98 25.63
C ASP A 345 -1.74 -7.60 24.45
N PHE A 346 -1.49 -8.22 23.29
CA PHE A 346 -2.32 -8.00 22.11
C PHE A 346 -3.76 -8.48 22.31
N GLN A 347 -3.99 -9.61 22.98
CA GLN A 347 -5.32 -10.18 23.14
C GLN A 347 -6.20 -9.25 23.96
N TRP A 348 -5.65 -8.64 25.00
CA TRP A 348 -6.35 -7.60 25.76
C TRP A 348 -6.67 -6.36 24.89
N CYS A 349 -5.69 -5.87 24.15
CA CYS A 349 -5.92 -4.75 23.23
C CYS A 349 -7.02 -5.08 22.21
N ASN A 350 -6.97 -6.28 21.63
CA ASN A 350 -7.93 -6.69 20.61
C ASN A 350 -9.36 -6.78 21.20
N LYS A 351 -9.49 -7.33 22.39
CA LYS A 351 -10.77 -7.46 23.07
C LYS A 351 -11.32 -6.11 23.55
N GLU A 352 -10.53 -5.36 24.32
CA GLU A 352 -11.01 -4.17 25.05
C GLU A 352 -11.02 -2.90 24.18
N LEU A 353 -10.08 -2.79 23.21
CA LEU A 353 -9.97 -1.60 22.36
C LEU A 353 -10.54 -1.79 20.96
N PHE A 354 -10.56 -3.05 20.43
CA PHE A 354 -10.82 -3.29 19.02
C PHE A 354 -11.95 -4.30 18.75
N TYR A 355 -12.71 -4.71 19.76
CA TYR A 355 -13.89 -5.57 19.60
C TYR A 355 -13.56 -6.92 18.92
N ASN A 356 -12.38 -7.48 19.17
CA ASN A 356 -11.85 -8.70 18.54
C ASN A 356 -11.76 -8.63 17.01
N ALA A 357 -11.57 -7.44 16.47
CA ALA A 357 -11.71 -7.20 15.04
C ALA A 357 -10.42 -7.42 14.24
N TYR A 358 -9.29 -7.62 14.89
CA TYR A 358 -7.97 -7.69 14.25
C TYR A 358 -7.28 -9.04 14.47
N THR A 359 -6.36 -9.34 13.56
CA THR A 359 -5.39 -10.44 13.68
C THR A 359 -4.04 -9.86 14.08
N ARG A 360 -3.31 -10.47 15.03
CA ARG A 360 -1.94 -10.05 15.36
C ARG A 360 -1.02 -10.27 14.17
N THR A 361 -0.23 -9.25 13.82
CA THR A 361 0.79 -9.37 12.77
C THR A 361 1.89 -10.32 13.25
N ASN A 362 2.17 -11.37 12.50
CA ASN A 362 3.13 -12.42 12.84
C ASN A 362 4.22 -12.62 11.78
N SER A 363 4.25 -11.76 10.77
CA SER A 363 5.21 -11.76 9.67
C SER A 363 5.30 -10.34 9.10
N TYR A 364 6.44 -9.96 8.55
CA TYR A 364 6.58 -8.74 7.77
C TYR A 364 5.77 -8.80 6.47
N PHE A 365 5.44 -10.00 6.01
CA PHE A 365 4.63 -10.27 4.81
C PHE A 365 3.28 -10.92 5.16
N SER A 366 2.71 -10.63 6.33
CA SER A 366 1.44 -11.20 6.79
C SER A 366 0.36 -11.15 5.72
N ASN A 367 -0.53 -12.15 5.70
CA ASN A 367 -1.64 -12.33 4.75
C ASN A 367 -1.19 -12.67 3.31
N SER A 368 0.01 -13.16 3.10
CA SER A 368 0.52 -13.55 1.78
C SER A 368 1.34 -14.83 1.82
N ASP A 369 1.65 -15.39 0.65
CA ASP A 369 2.55 -16.52 0.46
C ASP A 369 4.03 -16.17 0.69
N LEU A 370 4.35 -14.90 0.91
CA LEU A 370 5.70 -14.42 1.25
C LEU A 370 6.01 -14.54 2.75
N ALA A 371 4.99 -14.80 3.59
CA ALA A 371 5.16 -14.96 5.02
C ALA A 371 5.82 -16.31 5.36
N CYS A 372 6.91 -16.31 6.12
CA CYS A 372 7.54 -17.56 6.56
C CYS A 372 6.67 -18.31 7.57
N SER A 373 6.78 -19.63 7.59
CA SER A 373 6.06 -20.50 8.54
C SER A 373 6.92 -21.71 8.94
N GLY A 374 6.55 -22.38 10.03
CA GLY A 374 7.25 -23.55 10.52
C GLY A 374 8.75 -23.33 10.76
N ILE A 375 9.57 -24.33 10.47
CA ILE A 375 11.04 -24.25 10.47
C ILE A 375 11.56 -24.12 9.03
N PRO A 376 12.73 -23.47 8.80
CA PRO A 376 13.24 -23.28 7.44
C PRO A 376 13.59 -24.60 6.77
N GLN A 377 13.15 -24.77 5.52
CA GLN A 377 13.37 -25.99 4.72
C GLN A 377 13.74 -25.63 3.27
N GLY A 378 14.21 -26.62 2.50
CA GLY A 378 14.45 -26.48 1.08
C GLY A 378 15.39 -25.32 0.72
N ASP A 379 14.95 -24.45 -0.19
CA ASP A 379 15.75 -23.33 -0.68
C ASP A 379 15.86 -22.20 0.36
N GLU A 380 14.85 -21.99 1.20
CA GLU A 380 14.93 -21.08 2.35
C GLU A 380 16.08 -21.46 3.28
N LEU A 381 16.20 -22.74 3.65
CA LEU A 381 17.28 -23.22 4.52
C LEU A 381 18.64 -23.01 3.86
N LYS A 382 18.79 -23.27 2.56
CA LYS A 382 20.05 -23.08 1.83
C LYS A 382 20.49 -21.61 1.83
N LEU A 383 19.56 -20.67 1.79
CA LEU A 383 19.84 -19.23 1.87
C LEU A 383 20.33 -18.82 3.25
N LEU A 384 19.85 -19.45 4.31
CA LEU A 384 20.20 -19.14 5.71
C LEU A 384 21.46 -19.87 6.18
N GLU A 385 21.78 -21.03 5.62
CA GLU A 385 22.88 -21.89 6.03
C GLU A 385 24.26 -21.18 6.09
N PRO A 386 24.65 -20.33 5.12
CA PRO A 386 25.91 -19.60 5.17
C PRO A 386 26.04 -18.64 6.36
N PHE A 387 24.92 -18.32 7.02
CA PHE A 387 24.85 -17.40 8.14
C PHE A 387 24.53 -18.08 9.47
N ARG A 388 24.53 -19.41 9.52
CA ARG A 388 24.08 -20.20 10.68
C ARG A 388 24.72 -19.76 11.99
N GLU A 389 26.01 -19.51 12.01
CA GLU A 389 26.73 -19.09 13.21
C GLU A 389 26.40 -17.67 13.70
N LYS A 390 25.87 -16.83 12.80
CA LYS A 390 25.47 -15.45 13.10
C LYS A 390 24.01 -15.33 13.49
N LEU A 391 23.22 -16.34 13.19
CA LEU A 391 21.79 -16.38 13.45
C LEU A 391 21.47 -17.17 14.73
N PRO A 392 20.32 -16.89 15.38
CA PRO A 392 19.91 -17.66 16.55
C PRO A 392 19.74 -19.14 16.22
N ALA A 393 20.27 -20.05 17.03
CA ALA A 393 20.07 -21.49 16.83
C ALA A 393 18.58 -21.88 16.78
N LYS A 394 17.74 -21.23 17.56
CA LYS A 394 16.28 -21.43 17.59
C LYS A 394 15.60 -21.15 16.24
N LEU A 395 16.12 -20.23 15.43
CA LEU A 395 15.62 -19.94 14.09
C LEU A 395 15.58 -21.20 13.20
N PHE A 396 16.51 -22.10 13.39
CA PHE A 396 16.64 -23.36 12.62
C PHE A 396 15.89 -24.55 13.23
N ALA A 397 15.47 -24.45 14.49
CA ALA A 397 14.94 -25.57 15.25
C ALA A 397 13.50 -25.39 15.72
N GLU A 398 13.01 -24.14 15.80
CA GLU A 398 11.70 -23.81 16.34
C GLU A 398 10.93 -22.96 15.35
N GLU A 399 9.61 -23.13 15.31
CA GLU A 399 8.73 -22.18 14.62
C GLU A 399 8.69 -20.87 15.41
N PHE A 400 8.76 -19.73 14.72
CA PHE A 400 8.58 -18.42 15.35
C PHE A 400 7.14 -18.27 15.84
N ARG A 401 6.99 -17.93 17.12
CA ARG A 401 5.67 -17.67 17.72
C ARG A 401 5.72 -16.46 18.60
N LEU A 402 4.73 -15.59 18.44
CA LEU A 402 4.50 -14.45 19.32
C LEU A 402 3.85 -14.90 20.64
N PRO A 403 4.09 -14.19 21.74
CA PRO A 403 3.42 -14.46 23.01
C PRO A 403 1.91 -14.28 22.89
N VAL A 404 1.18 -15.11 23.60
CA VAL A 404 -0.28 -15.14 23.65
C VAL A 404 -0.73 -15.01 25.10
N THR A 405 -1.87 -14.35 25.34
CA THR A 405 -2.57 -14.28 26.63
C THR A 405 -4.02 -14.70 26.45
N ASP A 406 -4.78 -14.76 27.54
CA ASP A 406 -6.22 -14.99 27.52
C ASP A 406 -7.06 -13.70 27.33
N GLY A 407 -6.39 -12.56 27.18
CA GLY A 407 -7.04 -11.25 27.04
C GLY A 407 -7.69 -10.72 28.32
N SER A 408 -7.40 -11.32 29.46
CA SER A 408 -7.88 -10.84 30.77
C SER A 408 -7.09 -9.64 31.30
N GLY A 409 -5.95 -9.31 30.69
CA GLY A 409 -4.97 -8.35 31.19
C GLY A 409 -3.96 -8.97 32.18
N ASN A 410 -4.10 -10.28 32.47
CA ASN A 410 -3.15 -11.01 33.29
C ASN A 410 -2.02 -11.61 32.42
N ASN A 411 -0.99 -10.83 32.16
CA ASN A 411 0.17 -11.23 31.35
C ASN A 411 1.33 -11.78 32.20
N ARG A 412 1.06 -12.36 33.36
CA ARG A 412 2.09 -12.72 34.36
C ARG A 412 3.15 -13.68 33.82
N GLU A 413 2.77 -14.72 33.09
CA GLU A 413 3.71 -15.73 32.59
C GLU A 413 4.72 -15.12 31.60
N ASN A 414 4.23 -14.31 30.65
CA ASN A 414 5.10 -13.63 29.71
C ASN A 414 6.01 -12.59 30.39
N LEU A 415 5.49 -11.89 31.42
CA LEU A 415 6.29 -10.94 32.19
C LEU A 415 7.39 -11.64 32.99
N LEU A 416 7.18 -12.84 33.53
CA LEU A 416 8.23 -13.62 34.18
C LEU A 416 9.29 -14.08 33.16
N ALA A 417 8.88 -14.50 31.98
CA ALA A 417 9.80 -14.84 30.90
C ALA A 417 10.63 -13.62 30.46
N ALA A 418 9.97 -12.45 30.36
CA ALA A 418 10.64 -11.18 30.04
C ALA A 418 11.71 -10.81 31.10
N LEU A 419 11.40 -10.91 32.40
CA LEU A 419 12.33 -10.65 33.49
C LEU A 419 13.57 -11.58 33.43
N LYS A 420 13.37 -12.85 33.06
CA LYS A 420 14.49 -13.79 32.87
C LYS A 420 15.42 -13.31 31.75
N LEU A 421 14.87 -12.95 30.60
CA LEU A 421 15.65 -12.45 29.47
C LEU A 421 16.40 -11.15 29.81
N LEU A 422 15.74 -10.23 30.50
CA LEU A 422 16.35 -8.97 30.96
C LEU A 422 17.51 -9.24 31.91
N LYS A 423 17.36 -10.18 32.86
CA LYS A 423 18.42 -10.58 33.76
C LYS A 423 19.61 -11.21 33.00
N GLU A 424 19.36 -12.08 32.04
CA GLU A 424 20.38 -12.66 31.17
C GLU A 424 21.10 -11.59 30.32
N ALA A 425 20.42 -10.49 30.01
CA ALA A 425 20.97 -9.32 29.31
C ALA A 425 21.69 -8.32 30.24
N GLY A 426 21.80 -8.63 31.55
CA GLY A 426 22.52 -7.80 32.51
C GLY A 426 21.67 -6.71 33.20
N TRP A 427 20.34 -6.80 33.10
CA TRP A 427 19.41 -5.90 33.76
C TRP A 427 18.79 -6.55 35.00
N GLU A 428 18.78 -5.88 36.12
CA GLU A 428 18.22 -6.38 37.38
C GLU A 428 17.25 -5.37 38.01
N VAL A 429 16.20 -5.92 38.63
CA VAL A 429 15.25 -5.08 39.38
C VAL A 429 15.83 -4.73 40.75
N LYS A 430 16.08 -3.42 40.99
CA LYS A 430 16.55 -2.86 42.25
C LYS A 430 15.56 -1.80 42.71
N SER A 431 15.02 -1.95 43.90
CA SER A 431 14.04 -0.99 44.47
C SER A 431 12.85 -0.70 43.52
N ARG A 432 12.30 -1.74 42.88
CA ARG A 432 11.20 -1.69 41.89
C ARG A 432 11.57 -1.04 40.55
N LYS A 433 12.83 -0.73 40.29
CA LYS A 433 13.31 -0.19 39.01
C LYS A 433 14.25 -1.18 38.36
N LEU A 434 14.12 -1.36 37.07
CA LEU A 434 15.06 -2.13 36.26
C LEU A 434 16.30 -1.29 35.99
N ALA A 435 17.49 -1.79 36.34
CA ALA A 435 18.74 -1.08 36.14
C ALA A 435 19.85 -2.02 35.67
N ASP A 436 20.85 -1.49 34.95
CA ASP A 436 22.03 -2.21 34.56
C ASP A 436 23.06 -2.36 35.74
N GLY A 437 24.18 -3.02 35.46
CA GLY A 437 25.24 -3.23 36.45
C GLY A 437 25.85 -1.94 37.01
N SER A 438 25.74 -0.82 36.30
CA SER A 438 26.18 0.51 36.74
C SER A 438 25.16 1.26 37.58
N GLY A 439 23.93 0.76 37.67
CA GLY A 439 22.80 1.41 38.33
C GLY A 439 22.03 2.37 37.44
N ARG A 440 22.31 2.43 36.15
CA ARG A 440 21.53 3.24 35.18
C ARG A 440 20.15 2.63 35.00
N PRO A 441 19.04 3.39 35.19
CA PRO A 441 17.70 2.88 35.02
C PRO A 441 17.38 2.56 33.56
N PHE A 442 16.57 1.55 33.32
CA PHE A 442 16.02 1.26 32.00
C PHE A 442 14.86 2.20 31.74
N SER A 443 15.11 3.24 30.95
CA SER A 443 14.11 4.25 30.63
C SER A 443 14.12 4.63 29.16
N PHE A 444 12.93 4.89 28.59
CA PHE A 444 12.79 5.34 27.21
C PHE A 444 11.44 6.03 26.94
N GLU A 445 11.34 6.71 25.80
CA GLU A 445 10.12 7.32 25.32
C GLU A 445 9.54 6.55 24.12
N ILE A 446 8.20 6.42 24.10
CA ILE A 446 7.44 5.99 22.93
C ILE A 446 6.95 7.26 22.24
N LEU A 447 7.53 7.56 21.09
CA LEU A 447 7.22 8.74 20.30
C LEU A 447 5.98 8.49 19.42
N LEU A 448 5.00 9.40 19.49
CA LEU A 448 3.76 9.36 18.70
C LEU A 448 3.55 10.68 17.95
N ASP A 449 2.89 10.59 16.78
CA ASP A 449 2.49 11.74 15.96
C ASP A 449 1.05 12.22 16.24
N GLN A 450 0.26 11.44 17.00
CA GLN A 450 -1.15 11.72 17.24
C GLN A 450 -1.67 11.06 18.55
N PRO A 451 -2.59 11.72 19.25
CA PRO A 451 -3.15 11.18 20.49
C PRO A 451 -3.97 9.90 20.33
N ALA A 452 -4.48 9.63 19.12
CA ALA A 452 -5.33 8.46 18.89
C ALA A 452 -4.65 7.12 19.23
N PHE A 453 -3.32 7.05 19.17
CA PHE A 453 -2.56 5.85 19.50
C PHE A 453 -2.18 5.74 20.99
N GLU A 454 -2.36 6.79 21.78
CA GLU A 454 -2.09 6.78 23.23
C GLU A 454 -2.89 5.70 23.95
N ARG A 455 -4.12 5.43 23.50
CA ARG A 455 -4.96 4.36 24.08
C ARG A 455 -4.36 2.95 23.98
N VAL A 456 -3.37 2.75 23.10
CA VAL A 456 -2.61 1.50 22.96
C VAL A 456 -1.29 1.61 23.72
N ALA A 457 -0.59 2.73 23.59
CA ALA A 457 0.73 2.92 24.19
C ALA A 457 0.67 3.05 25.71
N LEU A 458 -0.35 3.69 26.28
CA LEU A 458 -0.46 3.86 27.74
C LEU A 458 -0.66 2.54 28.50
N PRO A 459 -1.54 1.61 28.10
CA PRO A 459 -1.58 0.28 28.72
C PRO A 459 -0.25 -0.47 28.59
N TYR A 460 0.42 -0.38 27.43
CA TYR A 460 1.71 -0.99 27.26
C TYR A 460 2.77 -0.45 28.24
N VAL A 461 2.82 0.85 28.46
CA VAL A 461 3.66 1.48 29.49
C VAL A 461 3.36 0.91 30.89
N GLN A 462 2.08 0.67 31.23
CA GLN A 462 1.71 0.06 32.50
C GLN A 462 2.23 -1.39 32.63
N TRP A 463 2.17 -2.18 31.56
CA TRP A 463 2.71 -3.54 31.57
C TRP A 463 4.24 -3.54 31.70
N LEU A 464 4.93 -2.62 31.00
CA LEU A 464 6.37 -2.43 31.14
C LEU A 464 6.80 -2.03 32.56
N ALA A 465 5.98 -1.23 33.26
CA ALA A 465 6.23 -0.84 34.64
C ALA A 465 6.25 -2.04 35.60
N HIS A 466 5.54 -3.15 35.32
CA HIS A 466 5.64 -4.40 36.08
C HIS A 466 7.02 -5.06 35.98
N LEU A 467 7.76 -4.78 34.92
CA LEU A 467 9.16 -5.21 34.75
C LEU A 467 10.16 -4.24 35.44
N GLY A 468 9.67 -3.12 35.98
CA GLY A 468 10.51 -2.05 36.50
C GLY A 468 11.08 -1.11 35.43
N VAL A 469 10.58 -1.18 34.20
CA VAL A 469 10.94 -0.30 33.08
C VAL A 469 10.24 1.05 33.24
N GLU A 470 10.98 2.14 33.07
CA GLU A 470 10.46 3.51 33.11
C GLU A 470 10.18 4.00 31.67
N ALA A 471 9.09 3.50 31.07
CA ALA A 471 8.64 3.97 29.77
C ALA A 471 7.65 5.13 29.91
N ARG A 472 7.61 6.05 28.93
CA ARG A 472 6.63 7.12 28.85
C ARG A 472 6.22 7.38 27.41
N VAL A 473 5.02 7.91 27.22
CA VAL A 473 4.50 8.32 25.92
C VAL A 473 4.80 9.80 25.72
N ARG A 474 5.30 10.14 24.54
CA ARG A 474 5.50 11.51 24.09
C ARG A 474 4.81 11.71 22.74
N THR A 475 3.72 12.47 22.75
CA THR A 475 2.99 12.85 21.54
C THR A 475 3.44 14.24 21.11
N VAL A 476 3.80 14.39 19.84
CA VAL A 476 4.25 15.66 19.25
C VAL A 476 3.45 15.96 17.97
N ASP A 477 3.55 17.19 17.45
CA ASP A 477 2.94 17.52 16.18
C ASP A 477 3.61 16.77 15.01
N PRO A 478 2.90 16.55 13.88
CA PRO A 478 3.42 15.76 12.77
C PRO A 478 4.71 16.30 12.14
N ALA A 479 4.94 17.61 12.17
CA ALA A 479 6.15 18.20 11.60
C ALA A 479 7.36 17.95 12.52
N GLN A 480 7.16 18.04 13.84
CA GLN A 480 8.17 17.67 14.83
C GLN A 480 8.45 16.16 14.79
N TYR A 481 7.40 15.34 14.70
CA TYR A 481 7.53 13.89 14.57
C TYR A 481 8.40 13.52 13.37
N GLN A 482 8.12 14.07 12.19
CA GLN A 482 8.90 13.78 10.98
C GLN A 482 10.38 14.18 11.15
N ARG A 483 10.66 15.35 11.74
CA ARG A 483 12.06 15.76 12.01
C ARG A 483 12.79 14.80 12.94
N LEU A 484 12.10 14.28 13.98
CA LEU A 484 12.70 13.31 14.90
C LEU A 484 12.95 11.97 14.21
N LEU A 485 12.03 11.52 13.34
CA LEU A 485 12.24 10.32 12.54
C LEU A 485 13.41 10.48 11.56
N ASP A 486 13.44 11.59 10.83
CA ASP A 486 14.50 11.86 9.83
C ASP A 486 15.91 11.86 10.45
N ASN A 487 16.03 12.27 11.72
CA ASN A 487 17.29 12.29 12.45
C ASN A 487 17.50 11.05 13.34
N PHE A 488 16.57 10.10 13.33
CA PHE A 488 16.56 8.91 14.21
C PHE A 488 16.63 9.26 15.71
N ASP A 489 16.05 10.42 16.09
CA ASP A 489 16.10 10.93 17.46
C ASP A 489 14.88 10.49 18.27
N TYR A 490 14.80 9.21 18.53
CA TYR A 490 13.78 8.53 19.37
C TYR A 490 14.35 7.19 19.86
N GLU A 491 13.72 6.61 20.88
CA GLU A 491 14.02 5.25 21.35
C GLU A 491 13.05 4.24 20.75
N MET A 492 11.75 4.50 20.81
CA MET A 492 10.69 3.65 20.26
C MET A 492 9.63 4.50 19.57
N THR A 493 9.08 4.03 18.48
CA THR A 493 7.99 4.71 17.77
C THR A 493 7.06 3.71 17.09
N VAL A 494 5.88 4.16 16.63
CA VAL A 494 5.04 3.35 15.76
C VAL A 494 5.58 3.44 14.34
N ALA A 495 5.99 2.30 13.79
CA ALA A 495 6.42 2.20 12.40
C ALA A 495 5.50 1.29 11.59
N LEU A 496 5.37 1.59 10.31
CA LEU A 496 4.71 0.76 9.32
C LEU A 496 5.71 0.47 8.20
N PHE A 497 5.91 -0.79 7.91
CA PHE A 497 6.69 -1.30 6.78
C PHE A 497 5.70 -1.95 5.80
N PRO A 498 5.14 -1.17 4.85
CA PRO A 498 4.18 -1.69 3.89
C PRO A 498 4.87 -2.65 2.94
N GLU A 499 4.16 -3.71 2.55
CA GLU A 499 4.67 -4.72 1.64
C GLU A 499 3.73 -4.90 0.44
N SER A 500 4.30 -5.36 -0.63
CA SER A 500 3.61 -5.68 -1.87
C SER A 500 3.68 -7.19 -2.16
N ASP A 501 2.93 -7.63 -3.18
CA ASP A 501 3.02 -9.01 -3.67
C ASP A 501 4.40 -9.39 -4.21
N SER A 502 5.23 -8.41 -4.44
CA SER A 502 6.57 -8.59 -5.00
C SER A 502 7.49 -7.54 -4.41
N PRO A 503 8.01 -7.79 -3.19
CA PRO A 503 8.94 -6.89 -2.53
C PRO A 503 10.25 -6.74 -3.31
N GLY A 504 10.83 -5.54 -3.35
CA GLY A 504 12.02 -5.23 -4.14
C GLY A 504 12.86 -4.06 -3.67
N ASN A 505 13.01 -3.04 -4.50
CA ASN A 505 13.95 -1.94 -4.22
C ASN A 505 13.62 -1.15 -2.94
N GLU A 506 12.36 -1.08 -2.52
CA GLU A 506 11.95 -0.45 -1.26
C GLU A 506 12.59 -1.14 -0.06
N GLN A 507 12.88 -2.44 -0.15
CA GLN A 507 13.54 -3.20 0.92
C GLN A 507 14.94 -2.67 1.25
N VAL A 508 15.61 -2.01 0.29
CA VAL A 508 16.87 -1.30 0.54
C VAL A 508 16.65 -0.15 1.52
N GLY A 509 15.55 0.59 1.33
CA GLY A 509 15.18 1.70 2.23
C GLY A 509 14.87 1.23 3.64
N TYR A 510 14.21 0.08 3.80
CA TYR A 510 13.78 -0.44 5.09
C TYR A 510 14.92 -1.14 5.87
N TRP A 511 15.77 -1.92 5.19
CA TRP A 511 16.61 -2.91 5.87
C TRP A 511 18.11 -2.79 5.62
N ASN A 512 18.57 -2.07 4.57
CA ASN A 512 19.98 -2.07 4.22
C ASN A 512 20.85 -1.31 5.24
N SER A 513 22.03 -1.82 5.52
CA SER A 513 23.01 -1.22 6.45
C SER A 513 23.43 0.21 6.09
N ALA A 514 23.44 0.57 4.80
CA ALA A 514 23.71 1.94 4.35
C ALA A 514 22.56 2.88 4.74
N ALA A 515 21.31 2.44 4.54
CA ALA A 515 20.12 3.20 4.92
C ALA A 515 20.04 3.45 6.43
N ALA A 516 20.55 2.53 7.25
CA ALA A 516 20.60 2.70 8.70
C ALA A 516 21.35 3.95 9.18
N ARG A 517 22.21 4.52 8.35
CA ARG A 517 23.04 5.69 8.66
C ARG A 517 22.64 6.93 7.88
N GLN A 518 21.66 6.81 6.99
CA GLN A 518 21.24 7.90 6.12
C GLN A 518 20.03 8.61 6.73
N PRO A 519 20.15 9.86 7.19
CA PRO A 519 19.03 10.64 7.67
C PRO A 519 17.90 10.71 6.64
N GLY A 520 16.66 10.57 7.12
CA GLY A 520 15.47 10.58 6.26
C GLY A 520 15.21 9.27 5.51
N SER A 521 15.98 8.19 5.77
CA SER A 521 15.69 6.86 5.25
C SER A 521 14.55 6.19 6.02
N ASP A 522 13.90 5.21 5.39
CA ASP A 522 12.84 4.41 6.01
C ASP A 522 13.36 3.28 6.92
N ASN A 523 14.70 3.14 7.10
CA ASN A 523 15.29 2.21 8.06
C ASN A 523 15.14 2.75 9.48
N LEU A 524 13.89 2.86 9.94
CA LEU A 524 13.54 3.44 11.24
C LEU A 524 14.15 2.64 12.42
N ILE A 525 14.30 1.36 12.27
CA ILE A 525 14.86 0.47 13.32
C ILE A 525 16.36 0.66 13.47
N GLY A 526 17.08 0.91 12.38
CA GLY A 526 18.54 0.94 12.37
C GLY A 526 19.15 -0.42 12.09
N VAL A 527 18.47 -1.26 11.34
CA VAL A 527 18.97 -2.59 10.92
C VAL A 527 20.27 -2.40 10.13
N ALA A 528 21.33 -3.09 10.55
CA ALA A 528 22.64 -3.03 9.91
C ALA A 528 23.34 -4.40 10.02
N GLU A 529 22.71 -5.42 9.42
CA GLU A 529 23.12 -6.82 9.53
C GLU A 529 23.53 -7.37 8.15
N PRO A 530 24.75 -7.90 7.99
CA PRO A 530 25.21 -8.42 6.69
C PRO A 530 24.33 -9.53 6.10
N VAL A 531 23.64 -10.30 6.93
CA VAL A 531 22.70 -11.33 6.46
C VAL A 531 21.48 -10.69 5.82
N VAL A 532 20.98 -9.61 6.39
CA VAL A 532 19.84 -8.85 5.85
C VAL A 532 20.23 -8.18 4.54
N ASP A 533 21.40 -7.53 4.49
CA ASP A 533 21.93 -6.93 3.25
C ASP A 533 22.03 -7.95 2.12
N ALA A 534 22.53 -9.15 2.41
CA ALA A 534 22.68 -10.22 1.43
C ALA A 534 21.33 -10.74 0.93
N LEU A 535 20.35 -10.91 1.82
CA LEU A 535 19.01 -11.37 1.47
C LEU A 535 18.25 -10.32 0.67
N VAL A 536 18.34 -9.04 1.03
CA VAL A 536 17.73 -7.93 0.26
C VAL A 536 18.32 -7.87 -1.16
N ALA A 537 19.64 -7.98 -1.30
CA ALA A 537 20.27 -7.98 -2.62
C ALA A 537 19.81 -9.17 -3.49
N GLN A 538 19.66 -10.36 -2.89
CA GLN A 538 19.14 -11.54 -3.61
C GLN A 538 17.65 -11.41 -3.95
N LEU A 539 16.85 -10.82 -3.07
CA LEU A 539 15.43 -10.61 -3.26
C LEU A 539 15.18 -9.71 -4.49
N ILE A 540 15.88 -8.59 -4.60
CA ILE A 540 15.81 -7.70 -5.76
C ILE A 540 16.24 -8.40 -7.06
N ALA A 541 17.21 -9.30 -6.95
CA ALA A 541 17.74 -10.07 -8.09
C ALA A 541 17.00 -11.37 -8.37
N ALA A 542 15.93 -11.69 -7.64
CA ALA A 542 15.21 -12.96 -7.75
C ALA A 542 14.77 -13.23 -9.21
N PRO A 543 15.09 -14.40 -9.79
CA PRO A 543 14.83 -14.66 -11.20
C PRO A 543 13.34 -14.94 -11.50
N ASP A 544 12.59 -15.46 -10.53
CA ASP A 544 11.19 -15.85 -10.65
C ASP A 544 10.49 -15.82 -9.30
N ARG A 545 9.17 -16.10 -9.29
CA ARG A 545 8.34 -16.08 -8.07
C ARG A 545 8.79 -17.09 -7.03
N ALA A 546 9.19 -18.28 -7.41
CA ALA A 546 9.58 -19.33 -6.46
C ALA A 546 10.84 -18.92 -5.68
N HIS A 547 11.82 -18.33 -6.37
CA HIS A 547 13.00 -17.78 -5.70
C HIS A 547 12.65 -16.58 -4.83
N LEU A 548 11.81 -15.67 -5.33
CA LEU A 548 11.34 -14.51 -4.55
C LEU A 548 10.69 -14.94 -3.24
N VAL A 549 9.77 -15.91 -3.28
CA VAL A 549 9.09 -16.46 -2.10
C VAL A 549 10.11 -17.06 -1.11
N SER A 550 11.05 -17.88 -1.61
CA SER A 550 12.06 -18.51 -0.75
C SER A 550 12.97 -17.47 -0.05
N ILE A 551 13.35 -16.40 -0.78
CA ILE A 551 14.18 -15.33 -0.24
C ILE A 551 13.37 -14.46 0.73
N ALA A 552 12.11 -14.16 0.41
CA ALA A 552 11.23 -13.43 1.30
C ALA A 552 11.00 -14.18 2.63
N HIS A 553 10.80 -15.52 2.59
CA HIS A 553 10.72 -16.34 3.78
C HIS A 553 12.00 -16.26 4.63
N ALA A 554 13.18 -16.33 4.00
CA ALA A 554 14.45 -16.22 4.71
C ALA A 554 14.61 -14.84 5.36
N LEU A 555 14.29 -13.76 4.64
CA LEU A 555 14.35 -12.39 5.14
C LEU A 555 13.37 -12.17 6.30
N ASP A 556 12.10 -12.54 6.11
CA ASP A 556 11.05 -12.45 7.12
C ASP A 556 11.47 -13.15 8.43
N ARG A 557 11.95 -14.38 8.30
CA ARG A 557 12.42 -15.17 9.45
C ARG A 557 13.57 -14.49 10.20
N VAL A 558 14.55 -13.96 9.49
CA VAL A 558 15.67 -13.24 10.13
C VAL A 558 15.19 -11.98 10.86
N LEU A 559 14.29 -11.22 10.24
CA LEU A 559 13.71 -10.02 10.86
C LEU A 559 12.86 -10.37 12.09
N LEU A 560 12.02 -11.39 12.02
CA LEU A 560 11.20 -11.86 13.15
C LEU A 560 12.04 -12.35 14.33
N TRP A 561 13.03 -13.22 14.10
CA TRP A 561 13.90 -13.73 15.14
C TRP A 561 14.88 -12.68 15.71
N SER A 562 14.96 -11.52 15.07
CA SER A 562 15.70 -10.35 15.58
C SER A 562 14.90 -9.50 16.56
N TRP A 563 13.57 -9.68 16.64
CA TRP A 563 12.66 -8.98 17.55
C TRP A 563 12.78 -7.44 17.46
N TYR A 564 12.90 -6.91 16.25
CA TYR A 564 13.06 -5.47 16.03
C TYR A 564 11.81 -4.65 16.33
N VAL A 565 10.66 -5.29 16.25
CA VAL A 565 9.34 -4.65 16.39
C VAL A 565 8.54 -5.43 17.42
N VAL A 566 7.73 -4.75 18.22
CA VAL A 566 6.59 -5.34 18.93
C VAL A 566 5.40 -5.30 17.98
N PRO A 567 5.04 -6.43 17.34
CA PRO A 567 4.04 -6.42 16.28
C PRO A 567 2.66 -6.06 16.78
N HIS A 568 1.96 -5.24 16.01
CA HIS A 568 0.60 -4.85 16.26
C HIS A 568 -0.39 -5.82 15.57
N TRP A 569 -1.20 -5.34 14.63
CA TRP A 569 -2.32 -6.07 14.04
C TRP A 569 -2.61 -5.62 12.61
N TYR A 570 -3.39 -6.43 11.92
CA TYR A 570 -3.91 -6.13 10.60
C TYR A 570 -5.34 -6.62 10.42
N LEU A 571 -5.98 -6.21 9.33
CA LEU A 571 -7.26 -6.73 8.85
C LEU A 571 -7.04 -7.56 7.59
N GLN A 572 -7.79 -8.65 7.47
CA GLN A 572 -7.83 -9.50 6.26
C GLN A 572 -8.98 -9.10 5.32
N SER A 573 -9.63 -7.99 5.57
CA SER A 573 -10.78 -7.53 4.80
C SER A 573 -10.87 -6.02 4.73
N VAL A 574 -11.45 -5.52 3.65
CA VAL A 574 -11.96 -4.16 3.55
C VAL A 574 -13.32 -4.14 4.21
N ARG A 575 -13.51 -3.27 5.19
CA ARG A 575 -14.82 -3.03 5.81
C ARG A 575 -15.60 -2.04 4.95
N ALA A 576 -16.53 -2.53 4.14
CA ALA A 576 -17.36 -1.73 3.26
C ALA A 576 -18.74 -1.52 3.89
N ALA A 577 -19.15 -0.26 4.02
CA ALA A 577 -20.52 0.11 4.36
C ALA A 577 -21.11 0.93 3.22
N PHE A 578 -22.30 0.58 2.76
CA PHE A 578 -22.91 1.23 1.61
C PHE A 578 -24.44 1.14 1.64
N TRP A 579 -25.05 2.16 1.10
CA TRP A 579 -26.47 2.11 0.79
C TRP A 579 -26.73 1.07 -0.30
N ASP A 580 -27.74 0.23 -0.11
CA ASP A 580 -28.06 -0.91 -0.98
C ASP A 580 -28.67 -0.43 -2.31
N ARG A 581 -27.83 0.18 -3.13
CA ARG A 581 -28.19 0.76 -4.44
C ARG A 581 -27.26 0.29 -5.56
N PHE A 582 -26.30 -0.59 -5.22
CA PHE A 582 -25.27 -1.06 -6.14
C PHE A 582 -25.55 -2.47 -6.64
N GLY A 583 -25.36 -2.67 -7.95
CA GLY A 583 -25.02 -3.96 -8.50
C GLY A 583 -23.49 -4.13 -8.50
N ARG A 584 -23.03 -5.36 -8.39
CA ARG A 584 -21.61 -5.70 -8.35
C ARG A 584 -21.37 -7.08 -8.96
N PRO A 585 -20.15 -7.39 -9.41
CA PRO A 585 -19.81 -8.74 -9.86
C PRO A 585 -19.99 -9.76 -8.74
N ASP A 586 -20.43 -10.97 -9.08
CA ASP A 586 -20.59 -12.07 -8.12
C ASP A 586 -19.26 -12.65 -7.64
N LYS A 587 -18.22 -12.51 -8.46
CA LYS A 587 -16.91 -13.08 -8.19
C LYS A 587 -16.10 -12.17 -7.25
N PRO A 588 -15.63 -12.69 -6.10
CA PRO A 588 -14.74 -11.92 -5.25
C PRO A 588 -13.43 -11.64 -5.97
N VAL A 589 -12.85 -10.50 -5.71
CA VAL A 589 -11.56 -10.07 -6.25
C VAL A 589 -10.46 -10.22 -5.18
N ARG A 590 -9.25 -10.54 -5.61
CA ARG A 590 -8.10 -10.73 -4.72
C ARG A 590 -7.80 -9.51 -3.84
N THR A 591 -8.04 -8.30 -4.35
CA THR A 591 -7.91 -7.05 -3.60
C THR A 591 -9.04 -6.80 -2.60
N GLY A 592 -10.06 -7.66 -2.54
CA GLY A 592 -11.25 -7.53 -1.70
C GLY A 592 -12.28 -6.56 -2.26
N LEU A 593 -11.84 -5.44 -2.83
CA LEU A 593 -12.70 -4.41 -3.39
C LEU A 593 -12.15 -3.93 -4.72
N ALA A 594 -12.96 -4.02 -5.77
CA ALA A 594 -12.76 -3.38 -7.06
C ALA A 594 -13.95 -2.45 -7.35
N PHE A 595 -14.05 -1.33 -6.62
CA PHE A 595 -15.23 -0.45 -6.64
C PHE A 595 -15.55 0.09 -8.03
N ASP A 596 -14.57 0.27 -8.89
CA ASP A 596 -14.76 0.71 -10.27
C ASP A 596 -15.48 -0.33 -11.16
N SER A 597 -15.62 -1.59 -10.69
CA SER A 597 -16.43 -2.63 -11.34
C SER A 597 -17.89 -2.61 -10.93
N TRP A 598 -18.27 -1.85 -9.89
CA TRP A 598 -19.64 -1.73 -9.41
C TRP A 598 -20.45 -0.78 -10.29
N TRP A 599 -21.79 -0.87 -10.24
CA TRP A 599 -22.72 -0.01 -10.96
C TRP A 599 -23.90 0.40 -10.10
N ILE A 600 -24.63 1.43 -10.50
CA ILE A 600 -25.91 1.74 -9.89
C ILE A 600 -26.94 0.76 -10.44
N GLU A 601 -27.53 -0.05 -9.56
CA GLU A 601 -28.63 -0.95 -9.92
C GLU A 601 -29.96 -0.19 -9.86
N PRO A 602 -30.67 0.03 -10.99
CA PRO A 602 -31.77 0.96 -11.03
C PRO A 602 -32.91 0.66 -10.03
N ARG A 603 -33.22 -0.62 -9.81
CA ARG A 603 -34.27 -1.04 -8.88
C ARG A 603 -33.88 -0.76 -7.42
N LEU A 604 -32.68 -1.10 -7.05
CA LEU A 604 -32.16 -0.87 -5.69
C LEU A 604 -32.02 0.63 -5.41
N ALA A 605 -31.51 1.40 -6.38
CA ALA A 605 -31.41 2.84 -6.28
C ALA A 605 -32.78 3.50 -6.09
N ALA A 606 -33.78 3.11 -6.86
CA ALA A 606 -35.15 3.63 -6.71
C ALA A 606 -35.74 3.34 -5.32
N ALA A 607 -35.49 2.14 -4.78
CA ALA A 607 -35.95 1.75 -3.44
C ALA A 607 -35.28 2.57 -2.35
N THR A 608 -33.93 2.71 -2.40
CA THR A 608 -33.17 3.51 -1.43
C THR A 608 -33.53 5.00 -1.49
N ASP A 609 -33.72 5.55 -2.69
CA ASP A 609 -34.10 6.95 -2.87
C ASP A 609 -35.54 7.22 -2.36
N ALA A 610 -36.47 6.25 -2.52
CA ALA A 610 -37.82 6.35 -1.94
C ALA A 610 -37.76 6.33 -0.40
N ALA A 611 -36.98 5.46 0.18
CA ALA A 611 -36.79 5.35 1.63
C ALA A 611 -36.17 6.64 2.23
N ARG A 612 -35.14 7.20 1.60
CA ARG A 612 -34.54 8.49 2.00
C ARG A 612 -35.57 9.63 1.97
N ARG A 613 -36.41 9.72 0.93
CA ARG A 613 -37.50 10.70 0.86
C ARG A 613 -38.54 10.50 1.94
N ALA A 614 -38.74 9.27 2.43
CA ALA A 614 -39.63 8.95 3.53
C ALA A 614 -39.01 9.20 4.91
N GLY A 615 -37.78 9.68 4.99
CA GLY A 615 -37.05 9.95 6.24
C GLY A 615 -36.56 8.69 6.97
N ILE A 616 -36.32 7.60 6.25
CA ILE A 616 -35.70 6.40 6.80
C ILE A 616 -34.18 6.57 6.62
N GLU A 617 -33.54 7.19 7.61
CA GLU A 617 -32.09 7.48 7.67
C GLU A 617 -31.37 6.68 8.74
#